data_bb49bc5351671d1dddcf812a1f89df8d
#
_entry.id   bb49bc5351671d1dddcf812a1f89df8d
#
_cell.length_a   1.000
_cell.length_b   1.000
_cell.length_c   1.000
_cell.angle_alpha   90.00
_cell.angle_beta   90.00
_cell.angle_gamma   90.00
#
_symmetry.space_group_name_H-M   'P 1'
#
loop_
_entity.id
_entity.type
_entity.pdbx_description
1 polymer ?
#
loop_
_entity_poly.entity_id
_entity_poly.type
_entity_poly.pdbx_seq_one_letter_code
_entity_poly.pdbx_strand_id
1 'polypeptide(L)'
;MSRLAFRAAAAVVGVALLAIYLTAALFVADLLRAVWAARPDLPVLLALLATGAVGSAYLSYRIGTAQVLGSLEGDRLPRERAPDLHRRVDALSARMAVDRPTLYVTDARTPNAFAVGGGSGGGALVMDRSLFRLLPAREVEAILAHELAHLEGNDGFALAMADGIGRALVGFATVFALPALLALSGLAAGSAWIRGRPGDRSGPFARLNRALAGALFAGFVLATLLGRSRSRKRELAADDRAAEVTGDPLALARALRRIERAAEPSWPLAPLSTHRRTEDPAERWLSTHPSIDERVERLREKAESQGPTRRIPTGPSRRDAGRRRSIR
;
A
#
# COMPACT_ATOMS: atom_id res chain seq x y z
N MET A 1 30.28 -18.43 -43.96
CA MET A 1 28.91 -18.58 -44.51
C MET A 1 28.69 -17.53 -45.60
N SER A 2 28.19 -17.90 -46.80
CA SER A 2 27.84 -16.94 -47.82
C SER A 2 26.69 -16.06 -47.34
N ARG A 3 26.64 -14.79 -47.77
CA ARG A 3 25.54 -13.85 -47.46
C ARG A 3 24.16 -14.45 -47.79
N LEU A 4 24.12 -15.32 -48.83
CA LEU A 4 22.89 -16.01 -49.22
C LEU A 4 22.45 -17.08 -48.20
N ALA A 5 23.38 -17.85 -47.68
CA ALA A 5 23.10 -18.85 -46.66
C ALA A 5 22.61 -18.23 -45.33
N PHE A 6 23.20 -17.09 -44.95
CA PHE A 6 22.73 -16.35 -43.77
C PHE A 6 21.31 -15.80 -43.97
N ARG A 7 21.00 -15.22 -45.14
CA ARG A 7 19.64 -14.71 -45.43
C ARG A 7 18.60 -15.83 -45.48
N ALA A 8 18.94 -16.98 -46.05
CA ALA A 8 18.06 -18.16 -46.08
C ALA A 8 17.78 -18.66 -44.62
N ALA A 9 18.83 -18.81 -43.84
CA ALA A 9 18.67 -19.19 -42.42
C ALA A 9 17.83 -18.18 -41.61
N ALA A 10 18.07 -16.88 -41.81
CA ALA A 10 17.29 -15.83 -41.14
C ALA A 10 15.82 -15.86 -41.58
N ALA A 11 15.54 -16.12 -42.85
CA ALA A 11 14.16 -16.26 -43.32
C ALA A 11 13.45 -17.46 -42.71
N VAL A 12 14.13 -18.62 -42.59
CA VAL A 12 13.57 -19.82 -41.90
C VAL A 12 13.25 -19.52 -40.47
N VAL A 13 14.17 -18.88 -39.73
CA VAL A 13 13.93 -18.47 -38.34
C VAL A 13 12.77 -17.50 -38.24
N GLY A 14 12.68 -16.54 -39.15
CA GLY A 14 11.58 -15.56 -39.21
C GLY A 14 10.21 -16.23 -39.41
N VAL A 15 10.13 -17.18 -40.33
CA VAL A 15 8.89 -17.96 -40.54
C VAL A 15 8.54 -18.83 -39.37
N ALA A 16 9.53 -19.48 -38.77
CA ALA A 16 9.30 -20.31 -37.55
C ALA A 16 8.77 -19.48 -36.36
N LEU A 17 9.38 -18.31 -36.10
CA LEU A 17 8.91 -17.39 -35.07
C LEU A 17 7.48 -16.91 -35.37
N LEU A 18 7.20 -16.49 -36.61
CA LEU A 18 5.85 -16.10 -37.01
C LEU A 18 4.85 -17.22 -36.77
N ALA A 19 5.16 -18.44 -37.17
CA ALA A 19 4.29 -19.59 -36.97
C ALA A 19 4.02 -19.85 -35.47
N ILE A 20 5.06 -19.85 -34.64
CA ILE A 20 4.94 -20.05 -33.18
C ILE A 20 4.01 -19.00 -32.55
N TYR A 21 4.26 -17.72 -32.85
CA TYR A 21 3.44 -16.65 -32.26
C TYR A 21 2.00 -16.67 -32.77
N LEU A 22 1.77 -16.95 -34.07
CA LEU A 22 0.41 -17.05 -34.62
C LEU A 22 -0.33 -18.27 -34.05
N THR A 23 0.33 -19.41 -33.91
CA THR A 23 -0.27 -20.60 -33.28
C THR A 23 -0.67 -20.32 -31.84
N ALA A 24 0.20 -19.66 -31.06
CA ALA A 24 -0.11 -19.25 -29.71
C ALA A 24 -1.28 -18.24 -29.66
N ALA A 25 -1.28 -17.27 -30.58
CA ALA A 25 -2.38 -16.29 -30.67
C ALA A 25 -3.73 -16.97 -30.99
N LEU A 26 -3.73 -17.89 -31.94
CA LEU A 26 -4.94 -18.64 -32.33
C LEU A 26 -5.41 -19.53 -31.18
N PHE A 27 -4.52 -20.23 -30.50
CA PHE A 27 -4.86 -21.04 -29.33
C PHE A 27 -5.55 -20.22 -28.23
N VAL A 28 -5.01 -19.05 -27.89
CA VAL A 28 -5.63 -18.17 -26.91
C VAL A 28 -6.96 -17.63 -27.42
N ALA A 29 -7.04 -17.26 -28.70
CA ALA A 29 -8.27 -16.78 -29.30
C ALA A 29 -9.36 -17.85 -29.28
N ASP A 30 -9.01 -19.11 -29.55
CA ASP A 30 -9.96 -20.24 -29.52
C ASP A 30 -10.43 -20.56 -28.11
N LEU A 31 -9.54 -20.44 -27.09
CA LEU A 31 -9.90 -20.54 -25.69
C LEU A 31 -10.93 -19.46 -25.30
N LEU A 32 -10.67 -18.20 -25.69
CA LEU A 32 -11.62 -17.09 -25.47
C LEU A 32 -12.93 -17.30 -26.20
N ARG A 33 -12.90 -17.81 -27.44
CA ARG A 33 -14.11 -18.18 -28.20
C ARG A 33 -14.88 -19.30 -27.53
N ALA A 34 -14.22 -20.33 -27.01
CA ALA A 34 -14.87 -21.41 -26.28
C ALA A 34 -15.62 -20.90 -25.03
N VAL A 35 -14.98 -19.99 -24.26
CA VAL A 35 -15.62 -19.31 -23.15
C VAL A 35 -16.83 -18.51 -23.61
N TRP A 36 -16.73 -17.77 -24.73
CA TRP A 36 -17.81 -17.02 -25.30
C TRP A 36 -18.94 -17.90 -25.88
N ALA A 37 -18.58 -19.03 -26.51
CA ALA A 37 -19.53 -19.97 -27.10
C ALA A 37 -20.36 -20.73 -26.05
N ALA A 38 -19.85 -20.84 -24.82
CA ALA A 38 -20.65 -21.32 -23.68
C ALA A 38 -21.86 -20.41 -23.37
N ARG A 39 -21.95 -19.26 -24.08
CA ARG A 39 -23.04 -18.28 -24.00
C ARG A 39 -23.48 -17.98 -22.57
N PRO A 40 -22.57 -17.65 -21.65
CA PRO A 40 -23.03 -17.16 -20.37
C PRO A 40 -23.84 -15.89 -20.62
N ASP A 41 -25.03 -15.79 -20.05
CA ASP A 41 -25.81 -14.56 -20.07
C ASP A 41 -24.92 -13.41 -19.58
N LEU A 42 -25.06 -12.22 -20.19
CA LEU A 42 -24.21 -11.07 -19.82
C LEU A 42 -24.18 -10.82 -18.30
N PRO A 43 -25.30 -10.91 -17.55
CA PRO A 43 -25.27 -10.81 -16.10
C PRO A 43 -24.38 -11.87 -15.42
N VAL A 44 -24.42 -13.11 -15.91
CA VAL A 44 -23.60 -14.21 -15.38
C VAL A 44 -22.13 -13.97 -15.65
N LEU A 45 -21.77 -13.55 -16.87
CA LEU A 45 -20.39 -13.19 -17.21
C LEU A 45 -19.87 -12.04 -16.33
N LEU A 46 -20.65 -10.98 -16.18
CA LEU A 46 -20.28 -9.85 -15.32
C LEU A 46 -20.15 -10.28 -13.85
N ALA A 47 -21.03 -11.13 -13.37
CA ALA A 47 -20.96 -11.67 -12.01
C ALA A 47 -19.68 -12.52 -11.81
N LEU A 48 -19.31 -13.37 -12.77
CA LEU A 48 -18.09 -14.17 -12.73
C LEU A 48 -16.83 -13.28 -12.72
N LEU A 49 -16.79 -12.26 -13.60
CA LEU A 49 -15.67 -11.33 -13.66
C LEU A 49 -15.56 -10.51 -12.36
N ALA A 50 -16.68 -10.02 -11.83
CA ALA A 50 -16.71 -9.29 -10.57
C ALA A 50 -16.27 -10.17 -9.39
N THR A 51 -16.81 -11.39 -9.31
CA THR A 51 -16.43 -12.35 -8.26
C THR A 51 -14.96 -12.73 -8.35
N GLY A 52 -14.45 -12.97 -9.57
CA GLY A 52 -13.03 -13.23 -9.80
C GLY A 52 -12.13 -12.05 -9.40
N ALA A 53 -12.52 -10.82 -9.74
CA ALA A 53 -11.80 -9.61 -9.37
C ALA A 53 -11.78 -9.39 -7.85
N VAL A 54 -12.94 -9.50 -7.21
CA VAL A 54 -13.07 -9.36 -5.75
C VAL A 54 -12.33 -10.50 -5.03
N GLY A 55 -12.50 -11.74 -5.48
CA GLY A 55 -11.82 -12.90 -4.91
C GLY A 55 -10.30 -12.81 -5.01
N SER A 56 -9.77 -12.42 -6.17
CA SER A 56 -8.32 -12.23 -6.36
C SER A 56 -7.78 -11.07 -5.52
N ALA A 57 -8.52 -9.96 -5.42
CA ALA A 57 -8.17 -8.84 -4.57
C ALA A 57 -8.13 -9.23 -3.09
N TYR A 58 -9.15 -9.95 -2.62
CA TYR A 58 -9.22 -10.46 -1.25
C TYR A 58 -8.08 -11.44 -0.93
N LEU A 59 -7.82 -12.38 -1.84
CA LEU A 59 -6.72 -13.35 -1.67
C LEU A 59 -5.37 -12.63 -1.64
N SER A 60 -5.15 -11.67 -2.53
CA SER A 60 -3.94 -10.83 -2.56
C SER A 60 -3.76 -10.05 -1.25
N TYR A 61 -4.84 -9.49 -0.72
CA TYR A 61 -4.84 -8.82 0.59
C TYR A 61 -4.46 -9.77 1.72
N ARG A 62 -5.08 -10.95 1.78
CA ARG A 62 -4.80 -11.96 2.82
C ARG A 62 -3.35 -12.45 2.77
N ILE A 63 -2.86 -12.78 1.56
CA ILE A 63 -1.48 -13.23 1.36
C ILE A 63 -0.52 -12.09 1.69
N GLY A 64 -0.76 -10.88 1.19
CA GLY A 64 0.08 -9.71 1.46
C GLY A 64 0.17 -9.38 2.95
N THR A 65 -0.96 -9.39 3.67
CA THR A 65 -1.00 -9.20 5.13
C THR A 65 -0.20 -10.28 5.85
N ALA A 66 -0.38 -11.55 5.47
CA ALA A 66 0.35 -12.68 6.06
C ALA A 66 1.86 -12.60 5.77
N GLN A 67 2.25 -12.19 4.57
CA GLN A 67 3.65 -12.01 4.19
C GLN A 67 4.28 -10.85 4.98
N VAL A 68 3.59 -9.71 5.12
CA VAL A 68 4.09 -8.58 5.93
C VAL A 68 4.30 -9.04 7.37
N LEU A 69 3.31 -9.68 8.00
CA LEU A 69 3.43 -10.16 9.38
C LEU A 69 4.49 -11.25 9.53
N GLY A 70 4.64 -12.16 8.53
CA GLY A 70 5.66 -13.22 8.54
C GLY A 70 7.09 -12.73 8.25
N SER A 71 7.24 -11.59 7.54
CA SER A 71 8.55 -10.98 7.26
C SER A 71 8.99 -9.99 8.33
N LEU A 72 8.13 -9.67 9.30
CA LEU A 72 8.52 -8.82 10.42
C LEU A 72 9.53 -9.57 11.29
N GLU A 73 10.76 -9.09 11.32
CA GLU A 73 11.74 -9.42 12.36
C GLU A 73 11.31 -8.77 13.68
N GLY A 74 10.09 -9.08 14.14
CA GLY A 74 9.47 -8.44 15.30
C GLY A 74 8.86 -9.46 16.26
N ASP A 75 9.07 -9.23 17.53
CA ASP A 75 8.47 -10.03 18.59
C ASP A 75 7.04 -9.54 18.89
N ARG A 76 6.12 -10.48 19.03
CA ARG A 76 4.83 -10.17 19.64
C ARG A 76 5.09 -9.61 21.04
N LEU A 77 4.55 -8.43 21.34
CA LEU A 77 4.71 -7.78 22.62
C LEU A 77 3.65 -8.32 23.59
N PRO A 78 4.01 -9.17 24.57
CA PRO A 78 3.07 -9.70 25.55
C PRO A 78 2.69 -8.62 26.59
N ARG A 79 1.51 -8.77 27.19
CA ARG A 79 0.97 -7.81 28.18
C ARG A 79 1.89 -7.61 29.37
N GLU A 80 2.54 -8.68 29.79
CA GLU A 80 3.41 -8.71 30.96
C GLU A 80 4.65 -7.82 30.77
N ARG A 81 5.12 -7.66 29.52
CA ARG A 81 6.30 -6.84 29.19
C ARG A 81 5.99 -5.34 29.06
N ALA A 82 4.73 -4.99 28.72
CA ALA A 82 4.34 -3.60 28.50
C ALA A 82 2.89 -3.33 28.93
N PRO A 83 2.55 -3.51 30.22
CA PRO A 83 1.17 -3.40 30.70
C PRO A 83 0.58 -2.00 30.47
N ASP A 84 1.37 -0.95 30.59
CA ASP A 84 0.93 0.43 30.39
C ASP A 84 0.58 0.73 28.94
N LEU A 85 1.37 0.22 27.99
CA LEU A 85 1.10 0.36 26.57
C LEU A 85 -0.18 -0.36 26.18
N HIS A 86 -0.35 -1.60 26.65
CA HIS A 86 -1.56 -2.37 26.41
C HIS A 86 -2.81 -1.69 26.98
N ARG A 87 -2.74 -1.11 28.21
CA ARG A 87 -3.85 -0.34 28.76
C ARG A 87 -4.24 0.86 27.91
N ARG A 88 -3.25 1.58 27.34
CA ARG A 88 -3.50 2.71 26.43
C ARG A 88 -4.16 2.24 25.15
N VAL A 89 -3.64 1.19 24.52
CA VAL A 89 -4.25 0.61 23.31
C VAL A 89 -5.66 0.12 23.61
N ASP A 90 -5.90 -0.54 24.75
CA ASP A 90 -7.25 -0.99 25.15
C ASP A 90 -8.22 0.18 25.30
N ALA A 91 -7.79 1.27 25.94
CA ALA A 91 -8.61 2.45 26.15
C ALA A 91 -8.92 3.18 24.81
N LEU A 92 -7.94 3.27 23.91
CA LEU A 92 -8.13 3.84 22.58
C LEU A 92 -9.03 2.96 21.72
N SER A 93 -8.80 1.65 21.69
CA SER A 93 -9.62 0.68 20.94
C SER A 93 -11.09 0.73 21.37
N ALA A 94 -11.34 0.84 22.68
CA ALA A 94 -12.70 0.98 23.20
C ALA A 94 -13.38 2.29 22.78
N ARG A 95 -12.63 3.41 22.73
CA ARG A 95 -13.16 4.72 22.28
C ARG A 95 -13.46 4.75 20.78
N MET A 96 -12.71 3.98 20.01
CA MET A 96 -12.76 3.94 18.54
C MET A 96 -13.58 2.75 18.04
N ALA A 97 -14.18 1.96 18.93
CA ALA A 97 -14.95 0.76 18.59
C ALA A 97 -14.19 -0.21 17.65
N VAL A 98 -12.86 -0.32 17.84
CA VAL A 98 -11.97 -1.20 17.08
C VAL A 98 -11.65 -2.44 17.92
N ASP A 99 -11.67 -3.61 17.27
CA ASP A 99 -11.16 -4.83 17.89
C ASP A 99 -9.71 -4.63 18.31
N ARG A 100 -9.35 -5.13 19.48
CA ARG A 100 -8.01 -5.01 20.01
C ARG A 100 -6.96 -5.60 19.05
N PRO A 101 -6.01 -4.78 18.53
CA PRO A 101 -4.96 -5.28 17.68
C PRO A 101 -3.91 -6.07 18.46
N THR A 102 -3.26 -7.00 17.78
CA THR A 102 -2.06 -7.64 18.31
C THR A 102 -0.88 -6.67 18.19
N LEU A 103 -0.14 -6.47 19.28
CA LEU A 103 1.04 -5.58 19.26
C LEU A 103 2.31 -6.36 18.88
N TYR A 104 3.08 -5.78 17.98
CA TYR A 104 4.41 -6.24 17.59
C TYR A 104 5.42 -5.12 17.81
N VAL A 105 6.62 -5.48 18.22
CA VAL A 105 7.75 -4.56 18.32
C VAL A 105 8.87 -5.05 17.42
N THR A 106 9.39 -4.15 16.60
CA THR A 106 10.49 -4.40 15.67
C THR A 106 11.70 -3.55 16.06
N ASP A 107 12.87 -3.95 15.58
CA ASP A 107 14.11 -3.17 15.65
C ASP A 107 14.47 -2.68 14.22
N ALA A 108 13.63 -1.78 13.65
CA ALA A 108 13.89 -1.18 12.34
C ALA A 108 14.98 -0.11 12.41
N ARG A 109 15.56 0.25 11.26
CA ARG A 109 16.59 1.31 11.20
C ARG A 109 16.02 2.72 11.38
N THR A 110 14.72 2.88 11.13
CA THR A 110 14.01 4.16 11.20
C THR A 110 12.82 4.04 12.15
N PRO A 111 12.60 5.04 13.02
CA PRO A 111 11.42 5.07 13.90
C PRO A 111 10.13 5.03 13.09
N ASN A 112 9.34 3.99 13.26
CA ASN A 112 8.10 3.80 12.51
C ASN A 112 7.02 3.09 13.33
N ALA A 113 5.75 3.36 13.03
CA ALA A 113 4.60 2.61 13.47
C ALA A 113 3.66 2.42 12.30
N PHE A 114 2.97 1.29 12.22
CA PHE A 114 1.95 1.04 11.21
C PHE A 114 0.97 -0.03 11.65
N ALA A 115 -0.26 0.12 11.18
CA ALA A 115 -1.31 -0.87 11.36
C ALA A 115 -1.38 -1.81 10.16
N VAL A 116 -1.60 -3.11 10.41
CA VAL A 116 -1.74 -4.15 9.38
C VAL A 116 -3.01 -4.93 9.64
N GLY A 117 -3.75 -5.22 8.58
CA GLY A 117 -4.99 -5.96 8.71
C GLY A 117 -6.18 -5.03 8.94
N GLY A 118 -7.17 -5.51 9.64
CA GLY A 118 -8.47 -4.88 9.85
C GLY A 118 -9.61 -5.77 9.36
N GLY A 119 -10.86 -5.36 9.57
CA GLY A 119 -12.04 -6.17 9.33
C GLY A 119 -12.24 -7.24 10.40
N SER A 120 -13.04 -8.28 10.10
CA SER A 120 -13.47 -9.32 11.06
C SER A 120 -12.35 -10.24 11.59
N GLY A 121 -11.10 -10.01 11.21
CA GLY A 121 -9.96 -10.86 11.63
C GLY A 121 -9.05 -10.23 12.70
N GLY A 122 -9.42 -9.09 13.25
CA GLY A 122 -8.54 -8.29 14.10
C GLY A 122 -7.40 -7.65 13.29
N GLY A 123 -6.71 -6.67 13.90
CA GLY A 123 -5.56 -5.99 13.31
C GLY A 123 -4.28 -6.32 14.06
N ALA A 124 -3.17 -5.96 13.47
CA ALA A 124 -1.88 -5.91 14.14
C ALA A 124 -1.34 -4.48 14.11
N LEU A 125 -0.72 -4.07 15.19
CA LEU A 125 -0.08 -2.78 15.33
C LEU A 125 1.41 -3.02 15.55
N VAL A 126 2.20 -2.57 14.62
CA VAL A 126 3.64 -2.76 14.60
C VAL A 126 4.31 -1.45 14.99
N MET A 127 5.23 -1.50 15.93
CA MET A 127 5.94 -0.31 16.41
C MET A 127 7.43 -0.59 16.47
N ASP A 128 8.23 0.36 15.98
CA ASP A 128 9.67 0.29 16.16
C ASP A 128 10.05 0.65 17.60
N ARG A 129 11.03 -0.08 18.16
CA ARG A 129 11.51 0.11 19.54
C ARG A 129 12.07 1.52 19.78
N SER A 130 12.63 2.15 18.75
CA SER A 130 13.19 3.51 18.87
C SER A 130 12.12 4.55 19.15
N LEU A 131 10.87 4.34 18.76
CA LEU A 131 9.75 5.26 19.05
C LEU A 131 9.58 5.50 20.55
N PHE A 132 9.75 4.45 21.37
CA PHE A 132 9.61 4.57 22.83
C PHE A 132 10.72 5.39 23.48
N ARG A 133 11.87 5.53 22.79
CA ARG A 133 12.98 6.41 23.23
C ARG A 133 12.83 7.82 22.68
N LEU A 134 12.26 7.94 21.48
CA LEU A 134 12.12 9.20 20.74
C LEU A 134 10.93 10.02 21.24
N LEU A 135 9.82 9.37 21.57
CA LEU A 135 8.53 10.02 21.82
C LEU A 135 8.13 9.93 23.29
N PRO A 136 7.71 11.04 23.92
CA PRO A 136 7.02 11.03 25.19
C PRO A 136 5.70 10.24 25.12
N ALA A 137 5.22 9.75 26.25
CA ALA A 137 4.04 8.89 26.33
C ALA A 137 2.77 9.45 25.64
N ARG A 138 2.55 10.76 25.66
CA ARG A 138 1.41 11.41 24.98
C ARG A 138 1.58 11.41 23.45
N GLU A 139 2.79 11.55 22.97
CA GLU A 139 3.09 11.50 21.54
C GLU A 139 2.99 10.06 21.01
N VAL A 140 3.43 9.06 21.80
CA VAL A 140 3.18 7.64 21.51
C VAL A 140 1.67 7.36 21.44
N GLU A 141 0.88 7.86 22.40
CA GLU A 141 -0.57 7.70 22.42
C GLU A 141 -1.23 8.32 21.17
N ALA A 142 -0.76 9.47 20.71
CA ALA A 142 -1.25 10.12 19.51
C ALA A 142 -0.95 9.31 18.23
N ILE A 143 0.26 8.72 18.12
CA ILE A 143 0.60 7.81 17.02
C ILE A 143 -0.25 6.53 17.08
N LEU A 144 -0.44 5.94 18.28
CA LEU A 144 -1.32 4.79 18.44
C LEU A 144 -2.75 5.07 18.00
N ALA A 145 -3.29 6.25 18.36
CA ALA A 145 -4.63 6.66 17.96
C ALA A 145 -4.73 6.86 16.43
N HIS A 146 -3.68 7.39 15.80
CA HIS A 146 -3.60 7.52 14.34
C HIS A 146 -3.62 6.15 13.65
N GLU A 147 -2.80 5.20 14.11
CA GLU A 147 -2.78 3.84 13.56
C GLU A 147 -4.10 3.09 13.79
N LEU A 148 -4.71 3.28 14.96
CA LEU A 148 -6.03 2.70 15.24
C LEU A 148 -7.13 3.32 14.35
N ALA A 149 -7.01 4.59 13.96
CA ALA A 149 -7.95 5.21 13.02
C ALA A 149 -7.92 4.51 11.64
N HIS A 150 -6.76 4.05 11.18
CA HIS A 150 -6.67 3.24 9.97
C HIS A 150 -7.33 1.87 10.10
N LEU A 151 -7.30 1.27 11.29
CA LEU A 151 -8.04 0.02 11.57
C LEU A 151 -9.55 0.27 11.67
N GLU A 152 -9.97 1.36 12.32
CA GLU A 152 -11.38 1.78 12.42
C GLU A 152 -11.99 2.00 11.03
N GLY A 153 -11.26 2.70 10.14
CA GLY A 153 -11.65 2.96 8.76
C GLY A 153 -11.54 1.74 7.82
N ASN A 154 -10.97 0.62 8.28
CA ASN A 154 -10.59 -0.51 7.42
C ASN A 154 -9.76 -0.08 6.20
N ASP A 155 -8.94 0.95 6.37
CA ASP A 155 -8.22 1.62 5.27
C ASP A 155 -7.30 0.67 4.51
N GLY A 156 -6.60 -0.21 5.21
CA GLY A 156 -5.74 -1.22 4.60
C GLY A 156 -6.52 -2.18 3.71
N PHE A 157 -7.68 -2.65 4.18
CA PHE A 157 -8.55 -3.53 3.41
C PHE A 157 -9.17 -2.80 2.21
N ALA A 158 -9.75 -1.62 2.41
CA ALA A 158 -10.40 -0.85 1.35
C ALA A 158 -9.41 -0.48 0.22
N LEU A 159 -8.17 -0.08 0.59
CA LEU A 159 -7.12 0.21 -0.39
C LEU A 159 -6.68 -1.03 -1.15
N ALA A 160 -6.42 -2.13 -0.44
CA ALA A 160 -6.00 -3.37 -1.06
C ALA A 160 -7.07 -3.93 -2.00
N MET A 161 -8.36 -3.81 -1.64
CA MET A 161 -9.47 -4.22 -2.49
C MET A 161 -9.56 -3.33 -3.73
N ALA A 162 -9.50 -2.00 -3.59
CA ALA A 162 -9.57 -1.09 -4.73
C ALA A 162 -8.39 -1.29 -5.71
N ASP A 163 -7.18 -1.45 -5.18
CA ASP A 163 -5.98 -1.70 -5.98
C ASP A 163 -6.01 -3.11 -6.62
N GLY A 164 -6.45 -4.13 -5.88
CA GLY A 164 -6.61 -5.49 -6.38
C GLY A 164 -7.64 -5.60 -7.50
N ILE A 165 -8.79 -4.93 -7.37
CA ILE A 165 -9.81 -4.87 -8.41
C ILE A 165 -9.26 -4.12 -9.63
N GLY A 166 -8.58 -3.00 -9.44
CA GLY A 166 -7.94 -2.25 -10.53
C GLY A 166 -6.95 -3.11 -11.32
N ARG A 167 -6.07 -3.85 -10.61
CA ARG A 167 -5.13 -4.80 -11.24
C ARG A 167 -5.85 -5.95 -11.95
N ALA A 168 -6.91 -6.49 -11.37
CA ALA A 168 -7.71 -7.55 -12.00
C ALA A 168 -8.35 -7.09 -13.31
N LEU A 169 -8.90 -5.87 -13.35
CA LEU A 169 -9.49 -5.30 -14.57
C LEU A 169 -8.44 -5.14 -15.66
N VAL A 170 -7.25 -4.63 -15.34
CA VAL A 170 -6.13 -4.53 -16.30
C VAL A 170 -5.66 -5.93 -16.72
N GLY A 171 -5.62 -6.88 -15.79
CA GLY A 171 -5.31 -8.28 -16.07
C GLY A 171 -6.28 -8.90 -17.07
N PHE A 172 -7.58 -8.72 -16.89
CA PHE A 172 -8.60 -9.16 -17.84
C PHE A 172 -8.43 -8.49 -19.21
N ALA A 173 -8.25 -7.16 -19.24
CA ALA A 173 -7.99 -6.45 -20.49
C ALA A 173 -6.74 -6.99 -21.21
N THR A 174 -5.70 -7.35 -20.47
CA THR A 174 -4.47 -7.95 -21.00
C THR A 174 -4.74 -9.35 -21.58
N VAL A 175 -5.51 -10.19 -20.89
CA VAL A 175 -5.89 -11.53 -21.37
C VAL A 175 -6.69 -11.43 -22.67
N PHE A 176 -7.65 -10.52 -22.76
CA PHE A 176 -8.42 -10.29 -23.99
C PHE A 176 -7.57 -9.71 -25.14
N ALA A 177 -6.58 -8.88 -24.82
CA ALA A 177 -5.65 -8.33 -25.80
C ALA A 177 -4.52 -9.30 -26.20
N LEU A 178 -4.32 -10.39 -25.45
CA LEU A 178 -3.19 -11.32 -25.61
C LEU A 178 -3.10 -11.92 -27.02
N PRO A 179 -4.18 -12.38 -27.69
CA PRO A 179 -4.10 -12.85 -29.07
C PRO A 179 -3.55 -11.81 -30.03
N ALA A 180 -3.99 -10.56 -29.91
CA ALA A 180 -3.52 -9.45 -30.74
C ALA A 180 -2.04 -9.13 -30.45
N LEU A 181 -1.64 -9.09 -29.18
CA LEU A 181 -0.25 -8.86 -28.79
C LEU A 181 0.68 -9.96 -29.32
N LEU A 182 0.27 -11.23 -29.23
CA LEU A 182 1.03 -12.35 -29.77
C LEU A 182 1.15 -12.27 -31.30
N ALA A 183 0.02 -12.05 -32.00
CA ALA A 183 0.03 -11.94 -33.46
C ALA A 183 0.92 -10.77 -33.93
N LEU A 184 0.80 -9.58 -33.33
CA LEU A 184 1.62 -8.43 -33.63
C LEU A 184 3.10 -8.66 -33.34
N SER A 185 3.41 -9.38 -32.25
CA SER A 185 4.79 -9.75 -31.90
C SER A 185 5.38 -10.71 -32.95
N GLY A 186 4.60 -11.70 -33.38
CA GLY A 186 5.00 -12.64 -34.43
C GLY A 186 5.24 -11.96 -35.77
N LEU A 187 4.31 -11.08 -36.20
CA LEU A 187 4.43 -10.28 -37.42
C LEU A 187 5.65 -9.34 -37.36
N ALA A 188 5.89 -8.70 -36.21
CA ALA A 188 7.05 -7.84 -36.05
C ALA A 188 8.36 -8.61 -36.09
N ALA A 189 8.49 -9.70 -35.30
CA ALA A 189 9.68 -10.52 -35.25
C ALA A 189 9.94 -11.23 -36.60
N GLY A 190 8.94 -11.94 -37.11
CA GLY A 190 9.04 -12.68 -38.37
C GLY A 190 9.45 -11.77 -39.53
N SER A 191 8.79 -10.62 -39.68
CA SER A 191 9.13 -9.67 -40.73
C SER A 191 10.54 -9.07 -40.60
N ALA A 192 11.01 -8.84 -39.37
CA ALA A 192 12.37 -8.34 -39.14
C ALA A 192 13.43 -9.38 -39.53
N TRP A 193 13.23 -10.63 -39.18
CA TRP A 193 14.11 -11.73 -39.53
C TRP A 193 14.13 -12.00 -41.06
N ILE A 194 12.95 -12.04 -41.69
CA ILE A 194 12.83 -12.22 -43.14
C ILE A 194 13.57 -11.10 -43.94
N ARG A 195 13.51 -9.86 -43.41
CA ARG A 195 14.26 -8.73 -44.00
C ARG A 195 15.77 -8.77 -43.68
N GLY A 196 16.24 -9.76 -42.95
CA GLY A 196 17.63 -9.90 -42.52
C GLY A 196 18.07 -8.83 -41.49
N ARG A 197 17.14 -8.26 -40.75
CA ARG A 197 17.35 -7.25 -39.70
C ARG A 197 16.78 -7.74 -38.38
N PRO A 198 17.30 -8.83 -37.80
CA PRO A 198 16.81 -9.33 -36.53
C PRO A 198 16.94 -8.26 -35.44
N GLY A 199 15.87 -8.04 -34.68
CA GLY A 199 15.82 -6.98 -33.63
C GLY A 199 15.34 -5.61 -34.14
N ASP A 200 15.05 -5.41 -35.43
CA ASP A 200 14.42 -4.19 -35.93
C ASP A 200 12.99 -4.04 -35.38
N ARG A 201 12.80 -3.02 -34.56
CA ARG A 201 11.52 -2.66 -33.94
C ARG A 201 10.86 -1.43 -34.57
N SER A 202 11.33 -0.97 -35.72
CA SER A 202 10.83 0.23 -36.40
C SER A 202 9.58 -0.05 -37.27
N GLY A 203 9.29 -1.33 -37.56
CA GLY A 203 8.20 -1.73 -38.43
C GLY A 203 6.80 -1.39 -37.88
N PRO A 204 5.77 -1.36 -38.76
CA PRO A 204 4.40 -0.98 -38.36
C PRO A 204 3.80 -1.91 -37.29
N PHE A 205 4.02 -3.21 -37.40
CA PHE A 205 3.54 -4.19 -36.42
C PHE A 205 4.19 -3.99 -35.05
N ALA A 206 5.49 -3.71 -35.01
CA ALA A 206 6.19 -3.41 -33.77
C ALA A 206 5.72 -2.10 -33.13
N ARG A 207 5.35 -1.09 -33.94
CA ARG A 207 4.77 0.17 -33.44
C ARG A 207 3.38 -0.06 -32.86
N LEU A 208 2.52 -0.81 -33.55
CA LEU A 208 1.17 -1.11 -33.07
C LEU A 208 1.21 -1.97 -31.79
N ASN A 209 2.09 -2.97 -31.75
CA ASN A 209 2.29 -3.79 -30.55
C ASN A 209 2.71 -2.94 -29.32
N ARG A 210 3.66 -2.02 -29.52
CA ARG A 210 4.08 -1.10 -28.46
C ARG A 210 2.98 -0.14 -28.03
N ALA A 211 2.17 0.35 -28.99
CA ALA A 211 1.04 1.22 -28.67
C ALA A 211 0.00 0.49 -27.81
N LEU A 212 -0.37 -0.75 -28.19
CA LEU A 212 -1.29 -1.57 -27.43
C LEU A 212 -0.75 -1.93 -26.04
N ALA A 213 0.48 -2.42 -25.96
CA ALA A 213 1.13 -2.73 -24.70
C ALA A 213 1.30 -1.47 -23.82
N GLY A 214 1.63 -0.34 -24.43
CA GLY A 214 1.73 0.96 -23.76
C GLY A 214 0.39 1.45 -23.20
N ALA A 215 -0.71 1.25 -23.91
CA ALA A 215 -2.05 1.59 -23.44
C ALA A 215 -2.45 0.75 -22.21
N LEU A 216 -2.19 -0.56 -22.24
CA LEU A 216 -2.43 -1.45 -21.10
C LEU A 216 -1.57 -1.05 -19.89
N PHE A 217 -0.30 -0.76 -20.12
CA PHE A 217 0.60 -0.28 -19.07
C PHE A 217 0.15 1.07 -18.48
N ALA A 218 -0.26 2.02 -19.35
CA ALA A 218 -0.80 3.30 -18.90
C ALA A 218 -2.08 3.12 -18.05
N GLY A 219 -2.95 2.20 -18.43
CA GLY A 219 -4.12 1.82 -17.62
C GLY A 219 -3.73 1.28 -16.25
N PHE A 220 -2.69 0.43 -16.19
CA PHE A 220 -2.16 -0.08 -14.93
C PHE A 220 -1.58 1.05 -14.04
N VAL A 221 -0.78 1.94 -14.62
CA VAL A 221 -0.23 3.11 -13.91
C VAL A 221 -1.35 4.02 -13.41
N LEU A 222 -2.35 4.30 -14.25
CA LEU A 222 -3.49 5.14 -13.86
C LEU A 222 -4.28 4.52 -12.70
N ALA A 223 -4.57 3.22 -12.76
CA ALA A 223 -5.25 2.50 -11.67
C ALA A 223 -4.46 2.61 -10.35
N THR A 224 -3.14 2.46 -10.42
CA THR A 224 -2.24 2.61 -9.26
C THR A 224 -2.23 4.04 -8.71
N LEU A 225 -2.16 5.06 -9.59
CA LEU A 225 -2.16 6.47 -9.18
C LEU A 225 -3.50 6.88 -8.55
N LEU A 226 -4.62 6.39 -9.07
CA LEU A 226 -5.95 6.63 -8.48
C LEU A 226 -6.08 6.00 -7.09
N GLY A 227 -5.46 4.85 -6.86
CA GLY A 227 -5.32 4.25 -5.54
C GLY A 227 -4.57 5.16 -4.57
N ARG A 228 -3.43 5.73 -5.02
CA ARG A 228 -2.58 6.62 -4.21
C ARG A 228 -3.25 7.96 -3.85
N SER A 229 -4.01 8.56 -4.75
CA SER A 229 -4.67 9.86 -4.49
C SER A 229 -5.70 9.78 -3.34
N ARG A 230 -6.32 8.63 -3.14
CA ARG A 230 -7.23 8.38 -2.02
C ARG A 230 -6.50 8.23 -0.68
N SER A 231 -5.22 7.87 -0.70
CA SER A 231 -4.38 7.73 0.50
C SER A 231 -4.27 9.05 1.27
N ARG A 232 -4.05 10.19 0.58
CA ARG A 232 -3.94 11.51 1.21
C ARG A 232 -5.17 11.91 2.05
N LYS A 233 -6.37 11.70 1.54
CA LYS A 233 -7.61 12.02 2.27
C LYS A 233 -7.76 11.17 3.53
N ARG A 234 -7.34 9.91 3.48
CA ARG A 234 -7.41 9.00 4.62
C ARG A 234 -6.41 9.36 5.71
N GLU A 235 -5.18 9.75 5.31
CA GLU A 235 -4.19 10.26 6.26
C GLU A 235 -4.71 11.46 7.04
N LEU A 236 -5.30 12.44 6.35
CA LEU A 236 -5.87 13.62 7.01
C LEU A 236 -7.09 13.25 7.89
N ALA A 237 -7.89 12.27 7.48
CA ALA A 237 -9.00 11.78 8.29
C ALA A 237 -8.51 11.01 9.53
N ALA A 238 -7.44 10.21 9.41
CA ALA A 238 -6.82 9.53 10.53
C ALA A 238 -6.19 10.51 11.53
N ASP A 239 -5.55 11.60 11.04
CA ASP A 239 -5.05 12.69 11.88
C ASP A 239 -6.19 13.38 12.64
N ASP A 240 -7.28 13.69 11.96
CA ASP A 240 -8.46 14.29 12.56
C ASP A 240 -9.06 13.40 13.64
N ARG A 241 -9.16 12.11 13.38
CA ARG A 241 -9.70 11.12 14.32
C ARG A 241 -8.80 10.92 15.52
N ALA A 242 -7.49 10.82 15.31
CA ALA A 242 -6.51 10.74 16.40
C ALA A 242 -6.56 11.98 17.31
N ALA A 243 -6.64 13.17 16.72
CA ALA A 243 -6.75 14.43 17.47
C ALA A 243 -8.06 14.49 18.28
N GLU A 244 -9.18 14.02 17.72
CA GLU A 244 -10.48 13.95 18.41
C GLU A 244 -10.44 12.99 19.61
N VAL A 245 -9.93 11.77 19.40
CA VAL A 245 -9.92 10.73 20.42
C VAL A 245 -8.95 11.04 21.56
N THR A 246 -7.77 11.61 21.24
CA THR A 246 -6.77 11.98 22.25
C THR A 246 -7.03 13.32 22.93
N GLY A 247 -7.75 14.22 22.24
CA GLY A 247 -7.95 15.62 22.68
C GLY A 247 -6.67 16.47 22.64
N ASP A 248 -5.59 15.97 22.01
CA ASP A 248 -4.30 16.68 21.92
C ASP A 248 -3.74 16.62 20.49
N PRO A 249 -4.28 17.43 19.55
CA PRO A 249 -3.78 17.46 18.18
C PRO A 249 -2.29 17.85 18.11
N LEU A 250 -1.81 18.67 19.04
CA LEU A 250 -0.41 19.08 19.08
C LEU A 250 0.54 17.93 19.48
N ALA A 251 0.06 16.93 20.22
CA ALA A 251 0.88 15.73 20.52
C ALA A 251 1.20 14.96 19.23
N LEU A 252 0.21 14.77 18.34
CA LEU A 252 0.42 14.15 17.04
C LEU A 252 1.36 15.00 16.16
N ALA A 253 1.15 16.31 16.08
CA ALA A 253 2.00 17.23 15.32
C ALA A 253 3.47 17.16 15.77
N ARG A 254 3.72 17.13 17.09
CA ARG A 254 5.08 16.99 17.65
C ARG A 254 5.69 15.62 17.34
N ALA A 255 4.90 14.55 17.47
CA ALA A 255 5.33 13.19 17.15
C ALA A 255 5.80 13.08 15.69
N LEU A 256 4.98 13.54 14.74
CA LEU A 256 5.31 13.55 13.32
C LEU A 256 6.63 14.29 13.03
N ARG A 257 6.82 15.48 13.62
CA ARG A 257 8.06 16.26 13.47
C ARG A 257 9.28 15.56 14.08
N ARG A 258 9.12 14.84 15.18
CA ARG A 258 10.24 14.10 15.79
C ARG A 258 10.62 12.90 14.94
N ILE A 259 9.64 12.16 14.42
CA ILE A 259 9.85 11.00 13.55
C ILE A 259 10.53 11.46 12.25
N GLU A 260 10.05 12.53 11.61
CA GLU A 260 10.65 13.12 10.40
C GLU A 260 12.13 13.43 10.60
N ARG A 261 12.46 14.19 11.66
CA ARG A 261 13.84 14.54 11.96
C ARG A 261 14.75 13.35 12.27
N ALA A 262 14.20 12.30 12.87
CA ALA A 262 14.94 11.08 13.15
C ALA A 262 15.12 10.19 11.91
N ALA A 263 14.26 10.34 10.89
CA ALA A 263 14.35 9.63 9.61
C ALA A 263 15.28 10.31 8.60
N GLU A 264 15.62 11.61 8.80
CA GLU A 264 16.57 12.30 7.94
C GLU A 264 17.96 11.69 8.05
N PRO A 265 18.62 11.35 6.92
CA PRO A 265 19.98 10.82 6.94
C PRO A 265 20.95 11.86 7.52
N SER A 266 21.64 11.51 8.60
CA SER A 266 22.60 12.40 9.30
C SER A 266 23.88 12.70 8.50
N TRP A 267 23.96 12.32 7.20
CA TRP A 267 25.19 12.42 6.39
C TRP A 267 25.02 13.36 5.20
N PRO A 268 25.84 14.42 5.09
CA PRO A 268 25.73 15.43 4.02
C PRO A 268 26.11 14.94 2.62
N LEU A 269 26.58 13.70 2.43
CA LEU A 269 27.02 13.14 1.14
C LEU A 269 26.12 11.98 0.64
N ALA A 270 24.94 11.80 1.18
CA ALA A 270 23.98 10.76 0.80
C ALA A 270 23.54 10.73 -0.69
N PRO A 271 23.66 11.79 -1.52
CA PRO A 271 23.23 11.74 -2.93
C PRO A 271 24.08 10.84 -3.83
N LEU A 272 25.27 10.38 -3.41
CA LEU A 272 26.19 9.63 -4.27
C LEU A 272 26.23 8.12 -4.00
N SER A 273 25.50 7.61 -3.05
CA SER A 273 25.45 6.16 -2.79
C SER A 273 24.36 5.51 -3.66
N THR A 274 24.74 5.12 -4.89
CA THR A 274 23.93 4.27 -5.80
C THR A 274 23.86 2.80 -5.36
N HIS A 275 24.02 2.50 -4.08
CA HIS A 275 23.75 1.17 -3.59
C HIS A 275 22.23 0.94 -3.66
N ARG A 276 21.82 -0.05 -4.47
CA ARG A 276 20.50 -0.66 -4.42
C ARG A 276 20.18 -0.94 -2.95
N ARG A 277 19.47 0.00 -2.33
CA ARG A 277 18.75 -0.31 -1.11
C ARG A 277 17.72 -1.36 -1.51
N THR A 278 17.81 -2.54 -0.94
CA THR A 278 16.64 -3.38 -0.73
C THR A 278 15.65 -2.44 -0.05
N GLU A 279 14.65 -2.00 -0.82
CA GLU A 279 13.64 -1.03 -0.34
C GLU A 279 12.96 -1.68 0.87
N ASP A 280 13.35 -1.20 2.05
CA ASP A 280 12.69 -1.57 3.29
C ASP A 280 11.20 -1.20 3.15
N PRO A 281 10.26 -2.11 3.42
CA PRO A 281 8.84 -1.78 3.43
C PRO A 281 8.51 -0.51 4.21
N ALA A 282 9.28 -0.18 5.24
CA ALA A 282 9.18 1.04 6.02
C ALA A 282 9.54 2.33 5.23
N GLU A 283 10.54 2.27 4.32
CA GLU A 283 10.90 3.42 3.47
C GLU A 283 9.83 3.71 2.39
N ARG A 284 9.11 2.68 1.91
CA ARG A 284 7.96 2.86 1.01
C ARG A 284 6.80 3.59 1.69
N TRP A 285 6.65 3.43 2.99
CA TRP A 285 5.55 4.03 3.74
C TRP A 285 5.72 5.55 3.85
N LEU A 286 6.92 6.04 4.13
CA LEU A 286 7.24 7.48 4.20
C LEU A 286 7.02 8.22 2.87
N SER A 287 7.13 7.52 1.72
CA SER A 287 6.96 8.13 0.39
C SER A 287 5.49 8.23 -0.08
N THR A 288 4.55 7.63 0.61
CA THR A 288 3.12 7.58 0.23
C THR A 288 2.23 8.54 1.00
N HIS A 289 2.73 9.17 2.07
CA HIS A 289 1.97 10.11 2.91
C HIS A 289 1.99 11.55 2.35
N PRO A 290 0.96 12.37 2.70
CA PRO A 290 1.02 13.82 2.51
C PRO A 290 2.25 14.40 3.20
N SER A 291 2.71 15.58 2.76
CA SER A 291 3.83 16.22 3.42
C SER A 291 3.55 16.39 4.92
N ILE A 292 4.54 16.11 5.75
CA ILE A 292 4.41 16.27 7.21
C ILE A 292 4.08 17.73 7.54
N ASP A 293 4.58 18.69 6.74
CA ASP A 293 4.26 20.10 6.88
C ASP A 293 2.76 20.37 6.82
N GLU A 294 2.07 19.86 5.82
CA GLU A 294 0.63 20.03 5.66
C GLU A 294 -0.15 19.39 6.82
N ARG A 295 0.23 18.19 7.24
CA ARG A 295 -0.39 17.50 8.38
C ARG A 295 -0.21 18.29 9.69
N VAL A 296 1.01 18.76 9.94
CA VAL A 296 1.34 19.52 11.15
C VAL A 296 0.61 20.86 11.19
N GLU A 297 0.54 21.57 10.07
CA GLU A 297 -0.18 22.87 10.00
C GLU A 297 -1.66 22.67 10.28
N ARG A 298 -2.29 21.71 9.65
CA ARG A 298 -3.70 21.37 9.89
C ARG A 298 -3.98 20.97 11.35
N LEU A 299 -3.08 20.21 11.98
CA LEU A 299 -3.22 19.84 13.39
C LEU A 299 -3.06 21.06 14.33
N ARG A 300 -2.24 22.06 13.95
CA ARG A 300 -2.12 23.33 14.68
C ARG A 300 -3.39 24.17 14.57
N GLU A 301 -3.92 24.36 13.35
CA GLU A 301 -5.18 25.05 13.12
C GLU A 301 -6.32 24.40 13.93
N LYS A 302 -6.35 23.07 13.99
CA LYS A 302 -7.33 22.34 14.79
C LYS A 302 -7.15 22.57 16.28
N ALA A 303 -5.92 22.64 16.79
CA ALA A 303 -5.66 22.98 18.19
C ALA A 303 -6.11 24.40 18.56
N GLU A 304 -5.88 25.35 17.66
CA GLU A 304 -6.31 26.76 17.85
C GLU A 304 -7.84 26.88 17.86
N SER A 305 -8.52 26.15 16.97
CA SER A 305 -9.98 26.13 16.89
C SER A 305 -10.67 25.50 18.11
N GLN A 306 -10.01 24.56 18.78
CA GLN A 306 -10.53 23.90 19.99
C GLN A 306 -10.38 24.76 21.25
N GLY A 307 -9.64 25.87 21.20
CA GLY A 307 -9.35 26.72 22.33
C GLY A 307 -8.44 26.07 23.39
N PRO A 308 -8.00 26.78 24.43
CA PRO A 308 -7.18 26.18 25.47
C PRO A 308 -7.96 25.06 26.14
N THR A 309 -7.45 23.86 26.08
CA THR A 309 -8.03 22.64 26.65
C THR A 309 -8.50 22.91 28.09
N ARG A 310 -9.80 22.90 28.30
CA ARG A 310 -10.40 23.05 29.62
C ARG A 310 -9.84 21.93 30.49
N ARG A 311 -8.84 22.25 31.31
CA ARG A 311 -8.32 21.31 32.32
C ARG A 311 -9.52 20.86 33.12
N ILE A 312 -9.89 19.58 33.02
CA ILE A 312 -10.86 19.00 33.94
C ILE A 312 -10.26 19.23 35.33
N PRO A 313 -10.96 19.93 36.23
CA PRO A 313 -10.45 20.13 37.59
C PRO A 313 -10.27 18.74 38.20
N THR A 314 -9.03 18.31 38.42
CA THR A 314 -8.75 17.19 39.27
C THR A 314 -9.37 17.56 40.63
N GLY A 315 -10.32 16.73 41.11
CA GLY A 315 -11.11 16.99 42.28
C GLY A 315 -10.26 17.38 43.49
N PRO A 316 -10.89 17.92 44.53
CA PRO A 316 -10.21 18.63 45.60
C PRO A 316 -9.09 17.80 46.22
N SER A 317 -7.91 18.42 46.27
CA SER A 317 -6.71 17.88 46.92
C SER A 317 -7.06 17.47 48.36
N ARG A 318 -6.76 16.23 48.73
CA ARG A 318 -6.91 15.67 50.10
C ARG A 318 -6.14 16.45 51.18
N ARG A 319 -5.62 17.64 50.92
CA ARG A 319 -4.89 18.47 51.91
C ARG A 319 -5.78 19.37 52.77
N ASP A 320 -7.07 19.57 52.46
CA ASP A 320 -7.93 20.46 53.24
C ASP A 320 -8.83 19.75 54.28
N ALA A 321 -8.76 18.44 54.40
CA ALA A 321 -9.54 17.66 55.37
C ALA A 321 -8.90 17.58 56.79
N GLY A 322 -7.70 18.15 56.97
CA GLY A 322 -6.94 18.07 58.24
C GLY A 322 -7.06 19.24 59.20
N ARG A 323 -7.81 20.33 58.86
CA ARG A 323 -7.78 21.57 59.66
C ARG A 323 -9.09 22.01 60.29
N ARG A 324 -10.04 21.08 60.49
CA ARG A 324 -11.27 21.36 61.27
C ARG A 324 -11.51 20.34 62.40
N ARG A 325 -10.55 20.11 63.26
CA ARG A 325 -10.80 19.49 64.58
C ARG A 325 -9.84 20.08 65.61
N SER A 326 -10.09 21.31 66.03
CA SER A 326 -9.69 21.80 67.33
C SER A 326 -10.40 23.13 67.56
N ILE A 327 -11.61 23.09 68.10
CA ILE A 327 -12.28 24.03 68.95
C ILE A 327 -13.63 23.38 69.28
N ARG A 328 -13.65 22.65 70.36
CA ARG A 328 -14.53 22.56 71.54
C ARG A 328 -14.29 21.29 72.29
#